data_3ea59edd4fa9bfe11f482b719b2cdc60
#
_entry.id   3ea59edd4fa9bfe11f482b719b2cdc60
#
_cell.length_a   1.000
_cell.length_b   1.000
_cell.length_c   1.000
_cell.angle_alpha   90.00
_cell.angle_beta   90.00
_cell.angle_gamma   90.00
#
_symmetry.space_group_name_H-M   'P 1'
#
loop_
_entity.id
_entity.type
_entity.pdbx_description
1 polymer ?
#
loop_
_entity_poly.entity_id
_entity_poly.type
_entity_poly.pdbx_seq_one_letter_code
_entity_poly.pdbx_strand_id
1 'polypeptide(L)'
;KKKKPNAVATKRYKSRFFLKKGQVVDILKTEDVVCIRATSGVLSAYDNHGKHHLLTGNSMTELEAQLDPSRFFRVNRSEIVNINYVLSFESYAKETLAVNLQHMSEPLITSKTRTSDFRKWLAT
;
A
#
# COMPACT_ATOMS: atom_id res chain seq x y z
N LYS A 1 -7.44 -35.95 3.21
CA LYS A 1 -7.47 -35.43 2.89
C LYS A 1 -7.78 -34.41 2.67
N LYS A 2 -8.05 -34.39 2.83
CA LYS A 2 -8.42 -33.60 2.56
C LYS A 2 -8.18 -32.52 2.35
N LYS A 3 -7.83 -32.57 1.73
CA LYS A 3 -7.61 -31.41 1.51
C LYS A 3 -8.44 -30.48 1.59
N LYS A 4 -8.23 -29.69 1.96
CA LYS A 4 -9.30 -28.98 2.05
C LYS A 4 -9.43 -28.02 1.04
N PRO A 5 -10.55 -27.80 0.44
CA PRO A 5 -10.76 -26.85 -0.64
C PRO A 5 -10.53 -25.41 -0.21
N ASN A 6 -10.87 -25.10 0.99
CA ASN A 6 -10.67 -23.72 1.45
C ASN A 6 -9.20 -23.36 1.53
N ALA A 7 -8.35 -24.34 1.73
CA ALA A 7 -6.92 -24.08 1.68
C ALA A 7 -6.51 -23.61 0.31
N VAL A 8 -7.18 -24.12 -0.73
CA VAL A 8 -6.92 -23.68 -2.10
C VAL A 8 -7.41 -22.27 -2.32
N ALA A 9 -8.55 -21.93 -1.71
CA ALA A 9 -9.15 -20.62 -1.90
C ALA A 9 -8.43 -19.53 -1.11
N THR A 10 -7.68 -19.90 -0.08
CA THR A 10 -7.02 -18.94 0.78
C THR A 10 -5.67 -18.55 0.22
N LYS A 11 -5.52 -17.28 -0.13
CA LYS A 11 -4.26 -16.76 -0.58
C LYS A 11 -3.51 -16.14 0.59
N ARG A 12 -2.22 -16.38 0.63
CA ARG A 12 -1.37 -15.74 1.62
C ARG A 12 -0.81 -14.45 1.09
N TYR A 13 -0.94 -13.40 1.88
CA TYR A 13 -0.43 -12.11 1.52
C TYR A 13 0.81 -11.80 2.34
N LYS A 14 1.60 -10.88 1.83
CA LYS A 14 2.81 -10.45 2.49
C LYS A 14 2.46 -9.80 3.82
N SER A 15 3.12 -10.20 4.90
CA SER A 15 2.87 -9.63 6.21
C SER A 15 4.05 -8.80 6.73
N ARG A 16 5.20 -8.86 6.06
CA ARG A 16 6.38 -8.12 6.49
C ARG A 16 7.35 -7.93 5.34
N PHE A 17 8.16 -6.89 5.46
CA PHE A 17 9.26 -6.64 4.54
C PHE A 17 10.57 -6.87 5.28
N PHE A 18 11.55 -7.41 4.59
CA PHE A 18 12.90 -7.54 5.10
C PHE A 18 13.71 -6.38 4.54
N LEU A 19 14.28 -5.57 5.45
CA LEU A 19 15.03 -4.36 5.07
C LEU A 19 16.49 -4.61 5.38
N LYS A 20 17.26 -4.86 4.35
CA LYS A 20 18.67 -5.18 4.53
C LYS A 20 19.46 -3.91 4.75
N LYS A 21 20.17 -3.83 5.87
CA LYS A 21 20.99 -2.68 6.24
C LYS A 21 22.34 -3.19 6.69
N GLY A 22 23.28 -3.28 5.76
CA GLY A 22 24.57 -3.87 6.05
C GLY A 22 24.43 -5.32 6.46
N GLN A 23 24.89 -5.66 7.66
CA GLN A 23 24.80 -7.00 8.21
C GLN A 23 23.47 -7.28 8.89
N VAL A 24 22.67 -6.25 9.11
CA VAL A 24 21.42 -6.36 9.84
C VAL A 24 20.26 -6.42 8.86
N VAL A 25 19.28 -7.26 9.16
CA VAL A 25 18.03 -7.28 8.40
C VAL A 25 16.92 -6.84 9.37
N ASP A 26 16.38 -5.65 9.13
CA ASP A 26 15.24 -5.17 9.90
C ASP A 26 13.96 -5.73 9.35
N ILE A 27 12.97 -5.90 10.21
CA ILE A 27 11.65 -6.40 9.82
C ILE A 27 10.66 -5.24 9.93
N LEU A 28 9.98 -4.95 8.83
CA LEU A 28 8.92 -3.95 8.81
C LEU A 28 7.61 -4.67 8.53
N LYS A 29 6.72 -4.66 9.51
CA LYS A 29 5.40 -5.29 9.34
C LYS A 29 4.58 -4.49 8.37
N THR A 30 3.86 -5.16 7.46
CA THR A 30 3.02 -4.45 6.49
C THR A 30 1.93 -3.64 7.20
N GLU A 31 1.46 -4.10 8.36
CA GLU A 31 0.45 -3.35 9.10
C GLU A 31 0.95 -1.99 9.58
N ASP A 32 2.27 -1.80 9.67
CA ASP A 32 2.88 -0.55 10.09
C ASP A 32 3.25 0.36 8.91
N VAL A 33 2.97 -0.09 7.69
CA VAL A 33 3.25 0.69 6.48
C VAL A 33 2.07 1.58 6.17
N VAL A 34 2.30 2.88 6.14
CA VAL A 34 1.27 3.88 5.83
C VAL A 34 0.98 3.91 4.34
N CYS A 35 2.04 3.95 3.54
CA CYS A 35 1.92 3.92 2.09
C CYS A 35 3.23 3.49 1.46
N ILE A 36 3.15 3.12 0.19
CA ILE A 36 4.33 2.77 -0.61
C ILE A 36 4.33 3.71 -1.81
N ARG A 37 5.48 4.30 -2.11
CA ARG A 37 5.61 5.26 -3.20
C ARG A 37 6.78 4.89 -4.10
N ALA A 38 6.55 5.08 -5.41
CA ALA A 38 7.61 4.92 -6.42
C ALA A 38 8.00 6.31 -6.91
N THR A 39 9.28 6.64 -6.78
CA THR A 39 9.80 7.91 -7.25
C THR A 39 11.07 7.62 -8.06
N SER A 40 11.04 7.98 -9.35
CA SER A 40 12.20 7.77 -10.24
C SER A 40 12.66 6.31 -10.20
N GLY A 41 11.71 5.38 -10.20
CA GLY A 41 12.03 3.96 -10.23
C GLY A 41 12.43 3.37 -8.90
N VAL A 42 12.42 4.15 -7.83
CA VAL A 42 12.78 3.69 -6.50
C VAL A 42 11.51 3.56 -5.67
N LEU A 43 11.33 2.39 -5.06
CA LEU A 43 10.19 2.12 -4.21
C LEU A 43 10.55 2.36 -2.75
N SER A 44 9.69 3.06 -2.02
CA SER A 44 9.89 3.31 -0.60
C SER A 44 8.61 3.03 0.16
N ALA A 45 8.75 2.40 1.33
CA ALA A 45 7.64 2.21 2.27
C ALA A 45 7.76 3.27 3.35
N TYR A 46 6.65 3.96 3.63
CA TYR A 46 6.59 4.97 4.68
C TYR A 46 5.91 4.34 5.88
N ASP A 47 6.59 4.37 7.05
CA ASP A 47 6.06 3.70 8.22
C ASP A 47 5.27 4.66 9.12
N ASN A 48 4.70 4.11 10.17
CA ASN A 48 3.86 4.86 11.09
C ASN A 48 4.64 5.69 12.12
N HIS A 49 5.96 5.77 11.94
CA HIS A 49 6.81 6.68 12.72
C HIS A 49 7.35 7.81 11.85
N GLY A 50 6.81 7.95 10.63
CA GLY A 50 7.24 9.01 9.74
C GLY A 50 8.53 8.74 9.02
N LYS A 51 9.05 7.53 9.08
CA LYS A 51 10.29 7.15 8.39
C LYS A 51 9.96 6.43 7.10
N HIS A 52 10.87 6.53 6.14
CA HIS A 52 10.71 5.77 4.91
C HIS A 52 11.87 4.79 4.74
N HIS A 53 11.57 3.69 4.06
CA HIS A 53 12.50 2.58 3.90
C HIS A 53 12.53 2.17 2.44
N LEU A 54 13.74 2.01 1.91
CA LEU A 54 13.92 1.59 0.54
C LEU A 54 13.49 0.12 0.38
N LEU A 55 12.66 -0.13 -0.61
CA LEU A 55 12.26 -1.50 -0.96
C LEU A 55 12.96 -1.89 -2.24
N THR A 56 13.51 -3.10 -2.27
CA THR A 56 14.21 -3.60 -3.44
C THR A 56 13.60 -4.93 -3.86
N GLY A 57 13.84 -5.30 -5.12
CA GLY A 57 13.49 -6.62 -5.60
C GLY A 57 12.12 -6.77 -6.23
N ASN A 58 11.25 -5.76 -6.14
CA ASN A 58 9.90 -5.83 -6.71
C ASN A 58 9.56 -4.56 -7.45
N SER A 59 8.69 -4.70 -8.45
CA SER A 59 8.02 -3.57 -9.07
C SER A 59 6.78 -3.22 -8.26
N MET A 60 6.18 -2.06 -8.55
CA MET A 60 4.94 -1.66 -7.89
C MET A 60 3.82 -2.67 -8.17
N THR A 61 3.73 -3.16 -9.40
CA THR A 61 2.73 -4.13 -9.79
C THR A 61 2.91 -5.45 -9.03
N GLU A 62 4.16 -5.88 -8.85
CA GLU A 62 4.43 -7.09 -8.07
C GLU A 62 4.06 -6.92 -6.61
N LEU A 63 4.36 -5.74 -6.05
CA LEU A 63 3.99 -5.47 -4.66
C LEU A 63 2.47 -5.44 -4.50
N GLU A 64 1.77 -4.81 -5.42
CA GLU A 64 0.32 -4.77 -5.37
C GLU A 64 -0.26 -6.17 -5.31
N ALA A 65 0.30 -7.10 -6.08
CA ALA A 65 -0.16 -8.48 -6.12
C ALA A 65 0.14 -9.24 -4.82
N GLN A 66 1.17 -8.83 -4.09
CA GLN A 66 1.58 -9.50 -2.85
C GLN A 66 0.85 -9.00 -1.62
N LEU A 67 0.30 -7.79 -1.67
CA LEU A 67 -0.36 -7.17 -0.54
C LEU A 67 -1.84 -7.52 -0.51
N ASP A 68 -2.39 -7.57 0.71
CA ASP A 68 -3.80 -7.89 0.92
C ASP A 68 -4.67 -6.76 0.34
N PRO A 69 -5.49 -7.03 -0.67
CA PRO A 69 -6.28 -5.98 -1.32
C PRO A 69 -7.39 -5.41 -0.44
N SER A 70 -7.74 -6.08 0.66
CA SER A 70 -8.70 -5.51 1.61
C SER A 70 -8.06 -4.44 2.46
N ARG A 71 -6.73 -4.42 2.55
CA ARG A 71 -6.00 -3.46 3.39
C ARG A 71 -5.22 -2.44 2.59
N PHE A 72 -4.83 -2.78 1.37
CA PHE A 72 -3.97 -1.91 0.55
C PHE A 72 -4.62 -1.65 -0.79
N PHE A 73 -4.58 -0.40 -1.21
CA PHE A 73 -5.16 0.01 -2.48
C PHE A 73 -4.19 0.88 -3.26
N ARG A 74 -3.99 0.55 -4.52
CA ARG A 74 -3.13 1.34 -5.40
C ARG A 74 -3.95 2.51 -5.94
N VAL A 75 -3.71 3.70 -5.39
CA VAL A 75 -4.52 4.89 -5.71
C VAL A 75 -4.13 5.51 -7.05
N ASN A 76 -2.90 5.29 -7.49
CA ASN A 76 -2.42 5.69 -8.81
C ASN A 76 -1.24 4.78 -9.14
N ARG A 77 -0.64 4.98 -10.30
CA ARG A 77 0.40 4.05 -10.74
C ARG A 77 1.65 4.05 -9.85
N SER A 78 1.81 5.08 -9.04
CA SER A 78 3.03 5.24 -8.24
C SER A 78 2.81 5.11 -6.74
N GLU A 79 1.58 4.90 -6.28
CA GLU A 79 1.32 4.96 -4.84
C GLU A 79 0.27 3.95 -4.41
N ILE A 80 0.58 3.26 -3.29
CA ILE A 80 -0.33 2.31 -2.64
C ILE A 80 -0.55 2.79 -1.22
N VAL A 81 -1.79 2.79 -0.74
CA VAL A 81 -2.13 3.25 0.62
C VAL A 81 -2.66 2.09 1.46
N ASN A 82 -2.43 2.20 2.78
CA ASN A 82 -2.96 1.27 3.76
C ASN A 82 -4.23 1.87 4.36
N ILE A 83 -5.32 1.11 4.31
CA ILE A 83 -6.63 1.57 4.78
C ILE A 83 -6.59 2.04 6.23
N ASN A 84 -5.75 1.42 7.06
CA ASN A 84 -5.68 1.76 8.49
C ASN A 84 -5.19 3.18 8.76
N TYR A 85 -4.56 3.81 7.77
CA TYR A 85 -4.00 5.14 7.93
C TYR A 85 -4.72 6.20 7.11
N VAL A 86 -5.78 5.82 6.42
CA VAL A 86 -6.59 6.80 5.67
C VAL A 86 -7.43 7.57 6.66
N LEU A 87 -7.24 8.89 6.72
CA LEU A 87 -7.99 9.77 7.61
C LEU A 87 -9.24 10.31 6.94
N SER A 88 -9.10 10.74 5.70
CA SER A 88 -10.19 11.39 4.98
C SER A 88 -9.82 11.49 3.52
N PHE A 89 -10.79 11.86 2.71
CA PHE A 89 -10.52 12.22 1.32
C PHE A 89 -11.47 13.33 0.92
N GLU A 90 -11.08 14.08 -0.10
CA GLU A 90 -11.89 15.16 -0.60
C GLU A 90 -11.67 15.32 -2.10
N SER A 91 -12.59 16.00 -2.76
CA SER A 91 -12.44 16.27 -4.19
C SER A 91 -11.20 17.13 -4.40
N TYR A 92 -10.41 16.78 -5.39
CA TYR A 92 -9.19 17.50 -5.69
C TYR A 92 -9.31 18.24 -7.01
N ALA A 93 -9.16 17.52 -8.10
CA ALA A 93 -9.40 18.05 -9.41
C ALA A 93 -10.53 17.23 -10.03
N LYS A 94 -10.85 17.47 -11.28
CA LYS A 94 -11.95 16.76 -11.92
C LYS A 94 -11.72 15.25 -11.85
N GLU A 95 -12.67 14.55 -11.24
CA GLU A 95 -12.68 13.10 -11.16
C GLU A 95 -11.49 12.50 -10.39
N THR A 96 -10.88 13.30 -9.51
CA THR A 96 -9.81 12.80 -8.65
C THR A 96 -10.07 13.18 -7.21
N LEU A 97 -9.40 12.48 -6.30
CA LEU A 97 -9.53 12.71 -4.86
C LEU A 97 -8.16 12.94 -4.26
N ALA A 98 -8.12 13.80 -3.24
CA ALA A 98 -6.95 13.94 -2.38
C ALA A 98 -7.20 13.09 -1.15
N VAL A 99 -6.34 12.12 -0.92
CA VAL A 99 -6.46 11.16 0.18
C VAL A 99 -5.48 11.55 1.27
N ASN A 100 -6.01 11.90 2.44
CA ASN A 100 -5.19 12.33 3.57
C ASN A 100 -4.86 11.14 4.45
N LEU A 101 -3.58 10.97 4.74
CA LEU A 101 -3.08 9.85 5.52
C LEU A 101 -2.43 10.34 6.80
N GLN A 102 -2.54 9.54 7.86
CA GLN A 102 -1.75 9.76 9.07
C GLN A 102 -0.27 9.72 8.72
N HIS A 103 0.51 10.52 9.39
CA HIS A 103 1.98 10.54 9.25
C HIS A 103 2.50 11.05 7.91
N MET A 104 1.62 11.57 7.07
CA MET A 104 2.02 12.15 5.78
C MET A 104 1.57 13.60 5.76
N SER A 105 2.47 14.50 5.36
CA SER A 105 2.18 15.92 5.35
C SER A 105 1.33 16.35 4.16
N GLU A 106 1.37 15.56 3.08
CA GLU A 106 0.63 15.91 1.86
C GLU A 106 -0.25 14.75 1.44
N PRO A 107 -1.40 15.05 0.83
CA PRO A 107 -2.29 14.00 0.40
C PRO A 107 -1.74 13.25 -0.81
N LEU A 108 -2.22 12.03 -0.99
CA LEU A 108 -1.98 11.25 -2.20
C LEU A 108 -3.18 11.43 -3.11
N ILE A 109 -2.94 11.56 -4.41
CA ILE A 109 -4.00 11.88 -5.36
C ILE A 109 -4.37 10.64 -6.16
N THR A 110 -5.64 10.30 -6.18
CA THR A 110 -6.10 9.17 -6.98
C THR A 110 -6.01 9.54 -8.46
N SER A 111 -5.69 8.56 -9.29
CA SER A 111 -5.84 8.76 -10.73
C SER A 111 -7.33 8.73 -11.07
N LYS A 112 -7.69 9.32 -12.21
CA LYS A 112 -9.10 9.33 -12.63
C LYS A 112 -9.67 7.91 -12.74
N THR A 113 -8.87 6.99 -13.25
CA THR A 113 -9.32 5.63 -13.46
C THR A 113 -9.47 4.85 -12.16
N ARG A 114 -8.85 5.31 -11.07
CA ARG A 114 -8.89 4.60 -9.79
C ARG A 114 -9.88 5.21 -8.79
N THR A 115 -10.42 6.38 -9.07
CA THR A 115 -11.25 7.11 -8.11
C THR A 115 -12.50 6.34 -7.71
N SER A 116 -13.22 5.81 -8.68
CA SER A 116 -14.45 5.07 -8.40
C SER A 116 -14.17 3.81 -7.57
N ASP A 117 -13.13 3.08 -7.94
CA ASP A 117 -12.77 1.86 -7.21
C ASP A 117 -12.27 2.17 -5.81
N PHE A 118 -11.59 3.29 -5.63
CA PHE A 118 -11.14 3.72 -4.30
C PHE A 118 -12.33 3.95 -3.37
N ARG A 119 -13.38 4.62 -3.86
CA ARG A 119 -14.58 4.85 -3.06
C ARG A 119 -15.24 3.54 -2.66
N LYS A 120 -15.33 2.59 -3.59
CA LYS A 120 -15.92 1.28 -3.30
C LYS A 120 -15.09 0.51 -2.29
N TRP A 121 -13.79 0.58 -2.44
CA TRP A 121 -12.87 -0.11 -1.54
C TRP A 121 -13.02 0.40 -0.10
N LEU A 122 -13.09 1.74 0.07
CA LEU A 122 -13.26 2.31 1.40
C LEU A 122 -14.62 1.96 2.02
N ALA A 123 -15.63 1.78 1.19
CA ALA A 123 -16.98 1.52 1.68
C ALA A 123 -17.19 0.08 2.16
N THR A 124 -16.28 -0.82 1.84
CA THR A 124 -16.37 -2.19 2.31
C THR A 124 -15.60 -2.37 3.60
#